data_6a48701676e6ea698b636f89028c603e
#
_entry.id   6a48701676e6ea698b636f89028c603e
#
_cell.length_a   1.000
_cell.length_b   1.000
_cell.length_c   1.000
_cell.angle_alpha   90.00
_cell.angle_beta   90.00
_cell.angle_gamma   90.00
#
_symmetry.space_group_name_H-M   'P 1'
#
loop_
_entity.id
_entity.type
_entity.pdbx_description
1 polymer ?
#
loop_
_entity_poly.entity_id
_entity_poly.type
_entity_poly.pdbx_seq_one_letter_code
_entity_poly.pdbx_strand_id
1 'polypeptide(L)'
;CYDYINNLGFIMKKIVFILFVLSLFSCKEAIKEDISYLVKEWNNKEIVYPAIMHFTVLGVDTNFLSKSEYRIITYVDSVGCTSCKLKLELWKKFIGQLDTVGNVPVLFFLHPKDKSELAYILRRDHFTYPVCIDENDSLNKLNHFPSDMMFQTFLLDRDNKVLAIGNPIHNPKVKELY
;
A
#
# COMPACT_ATOMS: atom_id res chain seq x y z
N CYS A 1 -4.44 34.10 -51.99
CA CYS A 1 -5.37 33.17 -51.28
C CYS A 1 -4.72 31.90 -50.75
N TYR A 2 -3.77 31.32 -51.47
CA TYR A 2 -3.14 30.03 -51.10
C TYR A 2 -2.24 30.15 -49.83
N ASP A 3 -1.52 31.23 -49.70
CA ASP A 3 -0.62 31.45 -48.54
C ASP A 3 -1.37 31.69 -47.21
N TYR A 4 -2.59 32.22 -47.28
CA TYR A 4 -3.42 32.45 -46.10
C TYR A 4 -3.97 31.14 -45.51
N ILE A 5 -4.33 30.18 -46.35
CA ILE A 5 -4.86 28.87 -45.96
C ILE A 5 -3.75 28.01 -45.33
N ASN A 6 -2.53 28.06 -45.86
CA ASN A 6 -1.37 27.34 -45.29
C ASN A 6 -0.94 27.92 -43.95
N ASN A 7 -1.01 29.22 -43.78
CA ASN A 7 -0.67 29.88 -42.50
C ASN A 7 -1.73 29.58 -41.42
N LEU A 8 -3.00 29.50 -41.76
CA LEU A 8 -4.09 29.12 -40.84
C LEU A 8 -3.96 27.67 -40.38
N GLY A 9 -3.59 26.76 -41.29
CA GLY A 9 -3.33 25.35 -40.97
C GLY A 9 -2.11 25.16 -40.02
N PHE A 10 -1.08 25.95 -40.18
CA PHE A 10 0.09 25.95 -39.33
C PHE A 10 -0.20 26.48 -37.92
N ILE A 11 -0.98 27.54 -37.81
CA ILE A 11 -1.42 28.11 -36.53
C ILE A 11 -2.33 27.13 -35.78
N MET A 12 -3.29 26.51 -36.47
CA MET A 12 -4.15 25.47 -35.87
C MET A 12 -3.36 24.30 -35.31
N LYS A 13 -2.36 23.79 -36.04
CA LYS A 13 -1.49 22.71 -35.56
C LYS A 13 -0.70 23.11 -34.29
N LYS A 14 -0.21 24.35 -34.23
CA LYS A 14 0.48 24.87 -33.01
C LYS A 14 -0.48 24.98 -31.83
N ILE A 15 -1.70 25.45 -32.03
CA ILE A 15 -2.73 25.57 -30.99
C ILE A 15 -3.10 24.19 -30.46
N VAL A 16 -3.34 23.20 -31.32
CA VAL A 16 -3.65 21.83 -30.93
C VAL A 16 -2.49 21.20 -30.15
N PHE A 17 -1.25 21.44 -30.57
CA PHE A 17 -0.06 20.97 -29.87
C PHE A 17 0.09 21.60 -28.47
N ILE A 18 -0.16 22.90 -28.34
CA ILE A 18 -0.13 23.60 -27.05
C ILE A 18 -1.22 23.09 -26.11
N LEU A 19 -2.44 22.88 -26.60
CA LEU A 19 -3.53 22.31 -25.81
C LEU A 19 -3.24 20.87 -25.36
N PHE A 20 -2.60 20.08 -26.22
CA PHE A 20 -2.17 18.72 -25.86
C PHE A 20 -1.10 18.73 -24.75
N VAL A 21 -0.12 19.63 -24.85
CA VAL A 21 0.92 19.79 -23.81
C VAL A 21 0.31 20.25 -22.49
N LEU A 22 -0.61 21.21 -22.52
CA LEU A 22 -1.30 21.70 -21.31
C LEU A 22 -2.13 20.60 -20.64
N SER A 23 -2.76 19.70 -21.39
CA SER A 23 -3.51 18.57 -20.83
C SER A 23 -2.63 17.56 -20.06
N LEU A 24 -1.37 17.40 -20.46
CA LEU A 24 -0.42 16.51 -19.78
C LEU A 24 0.02 17.07 -18.40
N PHE A 25 0.08 18.39 -18.24
CA PHE A 25 0.41 19.01 -16.94
C PHE A 25 -0.77 18.94 -15.96
N SER A 26 -2.00 19.15 -16.42
CA SER A 26 -3.20 19.08 -15.58
C SER A 26 -3.38 17.72 -14.90
N CYS A 27 -3.06 16.62 -15.59
CA CYS A 27 -3.22 15.28 -15.04
C CYS A 27 -2.25 15.00 -13.86
N LYS A 28 -1.02 15.53 -13.88
CA LYS A 28 -0.04 15.35 -12.81
C LYS A 28 -0.39 16.12 -11.54
N GLU A 29 -0.99 17.29 -11.67
CA GLU A 29 -1.42 18.09 -10.52
C GLU A 29 -2.60 17.46 -9.80
N ALA A 30 -3.59 16.94 -10.53
CA ALA A 30 -4.74 16.26 -9.96
C ALA A 30 -4.32 15.03 -9.13
N ILE A 31 -3.44 14.17 -9.66
CA ILE A 31 -2.93 12.98 -8.93
C ILE A 31 -2.18 13.39 -7.65
N LYS A 32 -1.40 14.47 -7.69
CA LYS A 32 -0.65 14.95 -6.52
C LYS A 32 -1.58 15.50 -5.43
N GLU A 33 -2.65 16.13 -5.83
CA GLU A 33 -3.66 16.67 -4.92
C GLU A 33 -4.44 15.54 -4.23
N ASP A 34 -4.82 14.49 -4.96
CA ASP A 34 -5.46 13.29 -4.43
C ASP A 34 -4.59 12.56 -3.40
N ILE A 35 -3.29 12.40 -3.67
CA ILE A 35 -2.35 11.79 -2.72
C ILE A 35 -2.18 12.66 -1.48
N SER A 36 -2.06 13.96 -1.64
CA SER A 36 -1.93 14.89 -0.51
C SER A 36 -3.17 14.88 0.39
N TYR A 37 -4.36 14.78 -0.21
CA TYR A 37 -5.61 14.64 0.53
C TYR A 37 -5.63 13.31 1.31
N LEU A 38 -5.30 12.21 0.66
CA LEU A 38 -5.27 10.89 1.28
C LEU A 38 -4.30 10.85 2.48
N VAL A 39 -3.10 11.39 2.33
CA VAL A 39 -2.11 11.44 3.42
C VAL A 39 -2.66 12.27 4.60
N LYS A 40 -3.32 13.39 4.36
CA LYS A 40 -3.94 14.21 5.40
C LYS A 40 -5.10 13.50 6.09
N GLU A 41 -5.94 12.80 5.34
CA GLU A 41 -7.08 12.03 5.87
C GLU A 41 -6.61 10.94 6.83
N TRP A 42 -5.52 10.25 6.49
CA TRP A 42 -5.00 9.13 7.27
C TRP A 42 -4.06 9.54 8.41
N ASN A 43 -3.45 10.71 8.34
CA ASN A 43 -2.53 11.18 9.37
C ASN A 43 -3.24 11.29 10.73
N ASN A 44 -2.66 10.65 11.75
CA ASN A 44 -3.21 10.59 13.12
C ASN A 44 -4.57 9.86 13.26
N LYS A 45 -5.06 9.18 12.20
CA LYS A 45 -6.24 8.33 12.27
C LYS A 45 -5.91 7.05 13.04
N GLU A 46 -6.78 6.66 13.95
CA GLU A 46 -6.61 5.43 14.72
C GLU A 46 -7.03 4.22 13.89
N ILE A 47 -6.22 3.17 13.89
CA ILE A 47 -6.55 1.88 13.31
C ILE A 47 -7.28 1.03 14.35
N VAL A 48 -8.50 0.65 14.03
CA VAL A 48 -9.35 -0.20 14.87
C VAL A 48 -9.13 -1.66 14.50
N TYR A 49 -8.71 -2.48 15.46
CA TYR A 49 -8.50 -3.90 15.25
C TYR A 49 -9.78 -4.71 15.52
N PRO A 50 -9.99 -5.82 14.79
CA PRO A 50 -11.03 -6.78 15.13
C PRO A 50 -10.81 -7.35 16.55
N ALA A 51 -11.90 -7.66 17.25
CA ALA A 51 -11.83 -8.23 18.60
C ALA A 51 -11.11 -9.59 18.65
N ILE A 52 -11.13 -10.33 17.55
CA ILE A 52 -10.49 -11.64 17.43
C ILE A 52 -9.50 -11.59 16.25
N MET A 53 -8.23 -11.82 16.54
CA MET A 53 -7.16 -11.90 15.56
C MET A 53 -6.30 -13.12 15.85
N HIS A 54 -6.14 -13.98 14.86
CA HIS A 54 -5.27 -15.15 14.96
C HIS A 54 -4.07 -14.96 14.04
N PHE A 55 -2.89 -14.82 14.63
CA PHE A 55 -1.65 -14.78 13.88
C PHE A 55 -1.04 -16.17 13.78
N THR A 56 -0.60 -16.54 12.59
CA THR A 56 0.09 -17.80 12.34
C THR A 56 1.41 -17.58 11.63
N VAL A 57 2.36 -18.47 11.88
CA VAL A 57 3.59 -18.61 11.08
C VAL A 57 3.53 -19.96 10.39
N LEU A 58 3.45 -19.98 9.08
CA LEU A 58 3.28 -21.19 8.27
C LEU A 58 2.13 -22.12 8.72
N GLY A 59 1.06 -21.53 9.27
CA GLY A 59 -0.12 -22.24 9.76
C GLY A 59 -0.04 -22.70 11.21
N VAL A 60 1.02 -22.37 11.96
CA VAL A 60 1.13 -22.61 13.40
C VAL A 60 0.80 -21.34 14.15
N ASP A 61 -0.15 -21.42 15.10
CA ASP A 61 -0.57 -20.27 15.90
C ASP A 61 0.61 -19.67 16.64
N THR A 62 0.67 -18.35 16.64
CA THR A 62 1.69 -17.59 17.35
C THR A 62 1.07 -16.42 18.12
N ASN A 63 1.57 -16.20 19.33
CA ASN A 63 1.20 -15.02 20.11
C ASN A 63 2.10 -13.86 19.69
N PHE A 64 1.56 -12.98 18.86
CA PHE A 64 2.26 -11.79 18.39
C PHE A 64 1.64 -10.52 18.99
N LEU A 65 1.87 -10.30 20.28
CA LEU A 65 1.55 -9.04 20.96
C LEU A 65 2.87 -8.35 21.33
N SER A 66 3.48 -7.69 20.36
CA SER A 66 4.63 -6.85 20.62
C SER A 66 4.20 -5.56 21.32
N LYS A 67 4.83 -5.25 22.48
CA LYS A 67 4.75 -3.94 23.16
C LYS A 67 5.67 -2.90 22.50
N SER A 68 5.84 -2.98 21.20
CA SER A 68 6.70 -2.06 20.47
C SER A 68 6.08 -0.66 20.43
N GLU A 69 6.95 0.36 20.50
CA GLU A 69 6.54 1.77 20.40
C GLU A 69 5.95 2.09 19.00
N TYR A 70 6.51 1.43 17.98
CA TYR A 70 6.06 1.54 16.60
C TYR A 70 5.72 0.16 16.04
N ARG A 71 4.82 0.12 15.09
CA ARG A 71 4.48 -1.09 14.33
C ARG A 71 4.08 -0.75 12.92
N ILE A 72 4.31 -1.66 12.00
CA ILE A 72 3.84 -1.54 10.63
C ILE A 72 2.70 -2.53 10.44
N ILE A 73 1.59 -2.07 9.88
CA ILE A 73 0.55 -2.98 9.40
C ILE A 73 0.50 -2.91 7.87
N THR A 74 0.32 -4.04 7.23
CA THR A 74 0.01 -4.11 5.81
C THR A 74 -1.22 -4.97 5.59
N TYR A 75 -2.17 -4.43 4.84
CA TYR A 75 -3.38 -5.12 4.46
C TYR A 75 -3.28 -5.53 2.98
N VAL A 76 -3.73 -6.74 2.66
CA VAL A 76 -3.81 -7.24 1.29
C VAL A 76 -5.19 -7.81 1.05
N ASP A 77 -5.93 -7.21 0.13
CA ASP A 77 -7.28 -7.61 -0.24
C ASP A 77 -7.31 -8.83 -1.18
N SER A 78 -8.52 -9.36 -1.41
CA SER A 78 -8.77 -10.52 -2.27
C SER A 78 -8.86 -10.20 -3.77
N VAL A 79 -8.65 -8.94 -4.19
CA VAL A 79 -8.81 -8.53 -5.58
C VAL A 79 -7.55 -8.83 -6.39
N GLY A 80 -7.67 -9.54 -7.50
CA GLY A 80 -6.57 -9.82 -8.44
C GLY A 80 -5.64 -10.96 -8.01
N CYS A 81 -4.38 -10.88 -8.43
CA CYS A 81 -3.36 -11.94 -8.22
C CYS A 81 -2.74 -11.82 -6.82
N THR A 82 -2.95 -12.81 -5.96
CA THR A 82 -2.44 -12.85 -4.59
C THR A 82 -0.91 -12.77 -4.54
N SER A 83 -0.20 -13.61 -5.27
CA SER A 83 1.27 -13.63 -5.26
C SER A 83 1.90 -12.35 -5.82
N CYS A 84 1.23 -11.72 -6.81
CA CYS A 84 1.69 -10.47 -7.40
C CYS A 84 1.63 -9.31 -6.39
N LYS A 85 0.63 -9.31 -5.52
CA LYS A 85 0.45 -8.28 -4.49
C LYS A 85 1.36 -8.50 -3.29
N LEU A 86 1.50 -9.74 -2.84
CA LEU A 86 2.26 -10.08 -1.64
C LEU A 86 3.74 -9.73 -1.75
N LYS A 87 4.40 -10.00 -2.91
CA LYS A 87 5.84 -9.73 -3.13
C LYS A 87 6.72 -10.06 -1.91
N LEU A 88 6.54 -11.25 -1.36
CA LEU A 88 7.08 -11.67 -0.05
C LEU A 88 8.60 -11.51 0.05
N GLU A 89 9.34 -11.71 -1.05
CA GLU A 89 10.80 -11.52 -1.06
C GLU A 89 11.21 -10.06 -0.81
N LEU A 90 10.42 -9.09 -1.30
CA LEU A 90 10.69 -7.69 -1.03
C LEU A 90 10.38 -7.35 0.43
N TRP A 91 9.33 -7.95 1.00
CA TRP A 91 9.02 -7.80 2.42
C TRP A 91 10.11 -8.38 3.31
N LYS A 92 10.61 -9.60 3.01
CA LYS A 92 11.73 -10.20 3.77
C LYS A 92 12.97 -9.28 3.78
N LYS A 93 13.31 -8.69 2.61
CA LYS A 93 14.43 -7.74 2.52
C LYS A 93 14.17 -6.47 3.33
N PHE A 94 12.96 -5.94 3.28
CA PHE A 94 12.59 -4.74 4.03
C PHE A 94 12.61 -4.99 5.54
N ILE A 95 12.03 -6.08 6.02
CA ILE A 95 12.03 -6.45 7.44
C ILE A 95 13.45 -6.65 7.94
N GLY A 96 14.30 -7.36 7.19
CA GLY A 96 15.71 -7.53 7.55
C GLY A 96 16.48 -6.21 7.67
N GLN A 97 16.04 -5.14 6.99
CA GLN A 97 16.61 -3.79 7.16
C GLN A 97 16.06 -3.10 8.40
N LEU A 98 14.77 -3.27 8.71
CA LEU A 98 14.18 -2.73 9.95
C LEU A 98 14.85 -3.32 11.19
N ASP A 99 15.18 -4.60 11.19
CA ASP A 99 15.84 -5.29 12.30
C ASP A 99 17.21 -4.68 12.64
N THR A 100 17.85 -3.98 11.71
CA THR A 100 19.14 -3.30 11.94
C THR A 100 19.01 -1.94 12.61
N VAL A 101 17.84 -1.29 12.54
CA VAL A 101 17.60 0.06 13.09
C VAL A 101 16.74 0.04 14.35
N GLY A 102 15.94 -1.00 14.53
CA GLY A 102 15.06 -1.16 15.68
C GLY A 102 14.05 -2.27 15.42
N ASN A 103 13.67 -3.02 16.41
CA ASN A 103 12.73 -4.13 16.27
C ASN A 103 11.30 -3.59 16.07
N VAL A 104 10.99 -3.11 14.86
CA VAL A 104 9.66 -2.63 14.47
C VAL A 104 8.89 -3.80 13.86
N PRO A 105 7.87 -4.34 14.54
CA PRO A 105 7.10 -5.47 14.03
C PRO A 105 6.28 -5.09 12.82
N VAL A 106 6.25 -6.00 11.83
CA VAL A 106 5.38 -5.89 10.65
C VAL A 106 4.26 -6.92 10.76
N LEU A 107 3.03 -6.45 10.79
CA LEU A 107 1.81 -7.25 10.91
C LEU A 107 1.14 -7.36 9.55
N PHE A 108 1.00 -8.58 9.06
CA PHE A 108 0.33 -8.85 7.78
C PHE A 108 -1.11 -9.26 8.03
N PHE A 109 -2.06 -8.49 7.50
CA PHE A 109 -3.47 -8.83 7.46
C PHE A 109 -3.84 -9.18 6.03
N LEU A 110 -4.19 -10.44 5.82
CA LEU A 110 -4.40 -10.99 4.50
C LEU A 110 -5.85 -11.46 4.36
N HIS A 111 -6.60 -10.82 3.46
CA HIS A 111 -7.94 -11.26 3.08
C HIS A 111 -7.85 -11.99 1.74
N PRO A 112 -7.62 -13.34 1.73
CA PRO A 112 -7.42 -14.09 0.50
C PRO A 112 -8.75 -14.44 -0.16
N LYS A 113 -8.73 -14.52 -1.50
CA LYS A 113 -9.81 -15.12 -2.26
C LYS A 113 -9.83 -16.65 -2.08
N ASP A 114 -8.64 -17.26 -1.99
CA ASP A 114 -8.42 -18.69 -1.75
C ASP A 114 -7.37 -18.86 -0.65
N LYS A 115 -7.81 -19.40 0.49
CA LYS A 115 -6.97 -19.67 1.65
C LYS A 115 -5.91 -20.74 1.37
N SER A 116 -6.25 -21.72 0.56
CA SER A 116 -5.32 -22.81 0.20
C SER A 116 -4.20 -22.29 -0.70
N GLU A 117 -4.52 -21.45 -1.68
CA GLU A 117 -3.55 -20.75 -2.50
C GLU A 117 -2.60 -19.90 -1.64
N LEU A 118 -3.15 -19.11 -0.74
CA LEU A 118 -2.35 -18.28 0.17
C LEU A 118 -1.40 -19.14 1.03
N ALA A 119 -1.91 -20.20 1.64
CA ALA A 119 -1.11 -21.11 2.45
C ALA A 119 0.02 -21.77 1.64
N TYR A 120 -0.26 -22.13 0.39
CA TYR A 120 0.76 -22.65 -0.54
C TYR A 120 1.85 -21.59 -0.83
N ILE A 121 1.45 -20.35 -1.15
CA ILE A 121 2.39 -19.24 -1.43
C ILE A 121 3.30 -18.97 -0.24
N LEU A 122 2.74 -18.85 0.97
CA LEU A 122 3.52 -18.60 2.19
C LEU A 122 4.55 -19.70 2.45
N ARG A 123 4.19 -20.98 2.25
CA ARG A 123 5.11 -22.12 2.40
C ARG A 123 6.17 -22.15 1.31
N ARG A 124 5.77 -22.02 0.04
CA ARG A 124 6.68 -22.01 -1.11
C ARG A 124 7.77 -20.95 -0.97
N ASP A 125 7.39 -19.77 -0.52
CA ASP A 125 8.31 -18.62 -0.42
C ASP A 125 8.97 -18.53 0.97
N HIS A 126 8.81 -19.58 1.81
CA HIS A 126 9.38 -19.64 3.16
C HIS A 126 9.14 -18.36 3.96
N PHE A 127 7.90 -17.89 3.98
CA PHE A 127 7.54 -16.66 4.67
C PHE A 127 7.25 -16.96 6.15
N THR A 128 8.26 -16.75 6.99
CA THR A 128 8.26 -17.09 8.43
C THR A 128 7.86 -15.94 9.34
N TYR A 129 7.24 -14.91 8.80
CA TYR A 129 6.71 -13.80 9.58
C TYR A 129 5.24 -14.02 9.93
N PRO A 130 4.77 -13.46 11.07
CA PRO A 130 3.38 -13.62 11.48
C PRO A 130 2.39 -13.03 10.48
N VAL A 131 1.36 -13.80 10.12
CA VAL A 131 0.26 -13.36 9.27
C VAL A 131 -1.07 -13.62 9.96
N CYS A 132 -1.99 -12.67 9.87
CA CYS A 132 -3.38 -12.81 10.25
C CYS A 132 -4.21 -13.03 8.99
N ILE A 133 -4.85 -14.20 8.87
CA ILE A 133 -5.76 -14.48 7.76
C ILE A 133 -7.14 -14.00 8.15
N ASP A 134 -7.54 -12.86 7.61
CA ASP A 134 -8.84 -12.22 7.86
C ASP A 134 -9.85 -12.61 6.78
N GLU A 135 -10.42 -13.81 6.92
CA GLU A 135 -11.38 -14.38 5.96
C GLU A 135 -12.62 -13.51 5.78
N ASN A 136 -13.00 -12.77 6.82
CA ASN A 136 -14.21 -11.94 6.83
C ASN A 136 -13.95 -10.49 6.42
N ASP A 137 -12.72 -10.13 6.06
CA ASP A 137 -12.34 -8.74 5.77
C ASP A 137 -12.69 -7.77 6.93
N SER A 138 -12.53 -8.25 8.15
CA SER A 138 -12.98 -7.54 9.35
C SER A 138 -12.18 -6.27 9.59
N LEU A 139 -10.85 -6.33 9.37
CA LEU A 139 -9.99 -5.17 9.56
C LEU A 139 -10.34 -4.05 8.57
N ASN A 140 -10.55 -4.38 7.30
CA ASN A 140 -10.90 -3.39 6.29
C ASN A 140 -12.32 -2.83 6.50
N LYS A 141 -13.28 -3.68 6.89
CA LYS A 141 -14.63 -3.24 7.22
C LYS A 141 -14.69 -2.22 8.36
N LEU A 142 -13.77 -2.34 9.33
CA LEU A 142 -13.67 -1.39 10.46
C LEU A 142 -13.01 -0.08 10.06
N ASN A 143 -12.02 -0.12 9.15
CA ASN A 143 -11.15 1.03 8.88
C ASN A 143 -11.41 1.70 7.53
N HIS A 144 -12.04 1.00 6.58
CA HIS A 144 -12.29 1.48 5.21
C HIS A 144 -10.99 1.90 4.49
N PHE A 145 -10.03 0.97 4.37
CA PHE A 145 -8.74 1.23 3.75
C PHE A 145 -8.87 1.72 2.30
N PRO A 146 -7.90 2.50 1.81
CA PRO A 146 -7.85 2.89 0.41
C PRO A 146 -7.88 1.67 -0.51
N SER A 147 -8.57 1.76 -1.63
CA SER A 147 -8.64 0.69 -2.62
C SER A 147 -7.32 0.45 -3.36
N ASP A 148 -6.47 1.48 -3.46
CA ASP A 148 -5.14 1.35 -4.05
C ASP A 148 -4.18 0.68 -3.07
N MET A 149 -3.63 -0.48 -3.45
CA MET A 149 -2.67 -1.26 -2.67
C MET A 149 -1.39 -0.49 -2.30
N MET A 150 -1.08 0.58 -3.01
CA MET A 150 0.04 1.46 -2.68
C MET A 150 -0.15 2.19 -1.36
N PHE A 151 -1.39 2.28 -0.85
CA PHE A 151 -1.76 2.97 0.38
C PHE A 151 -2.37 2.04 1.44
N GLN A 152 -2.17 0.73 1.31
CA GLN A 152 -2.67 -0.29 2.26
C GLN A 152 -1.60 -0.72 3.28
N THR A 153 -0.57 0.11 3.49
CA THR A 153 0.46 -0.10 4.50
C THR A 153 0.60 1.17 5.36
N PHE A 154 0.71 0.99 6.66
CA PHE A 154 0.67 2.07 7.63
C PHE A 154 1.74 1.86 8.69
N LEU A 155 2.51 2.92 9.01
CA LEU A 155 3.32 3.01 10.21
C LEU A 155 2.43 3.56 11.33
N LEU A 156 2.40 2.88 12.46
CA LEU A 156 1.58 3.25 13.62
C LEU A 156 2.46 3.51 14.85
N ASP A 157 1.99 4.39 15.69
CA ASP A 157 2.51 4.54 17.05
C ASP A 157 1.93 3.46 18.00
N ARG A 158 2.29 3.56 19.29
CA ARG A 158 1.78 2.66 20.33
C ARG A 158 0.27 2.72 20.53
N ASP A 159 -0.36 3.85 20.20
CA ASP A 159 -1.79 4.09 20.36
C ASP A 159 -2.57 3.74 19.07
N ASN A 160 -1.92 3.04 18.12
CA ASN A 160 -2.44 2.65 16.81
C ASN A 160 -2.79 3.81 15.88
N LYS A 161 -2.22 4.99 16.11
CA LYS A 161 -2.41 6.14 15.24
C LYS A 161 -1.44 6.11 14.07
N VAL A 162 -1.93 6.44 12.90
CA VAL A 162 -1.14 6.46 11.66
C VAL A 162 -0.15 7.61 11.67
N LEU A 163 1.13 7.28 11.58
CA LEU A 163 2.25 8.22 11.43
C LEU A 163 2.65 8.38 9.97
N ALA A 164 2.59 7.31 9.20
CA ALA A 164 2.84 7.33 7.76
C ALA A 164 1.94 6.33 7.04
N ILE A 165 1.59 6.65 5.79
CA ILE A 165 0.81 5.79 4.89
C ILE A 165 1.57 5.60 3.58
N GLY A 166 1.53 4.40 3.04
CA GLY A 166 2.10 4.03 1.77
C GLY A 166 2.93 2.75 1.86
N ASN A 167 3.07 2.05 0.76
CA ASN A 167 3.73 0.74 0.75
C ASN A 167 5.24 0.89 0.50
N PRO A 168 6.11 0.59 1.49
CA PRO A 168 7.57 0.80 1.41
C PRO A 168 8.27 -0.12 0.42
N ILE A 169 7.69 -1.28 0.10
CA ILE A 169 8.31 -2.21 -0.87
C ILE A 169 8.05 -1.81 -2.34
N HIS A 170 7.10 -0.90 -2.57
CA HIS A 170 6.76 -0.42 -3.91
C HIS A 170 7.35 0.96 -4.24
N ASN A 171 7.68 1.77 -3.23
CA ASN A 171 8.14 3.13 -3.43
C ASN A 171 9.34 3.44 -2.52
N PRO A 172 10.56 3.66 -3.09
CA PRO A 172 11.75 3.97 -2.31
C PRO A 172 11.62 5.22 -1.43
N LYS A 173 10.90 6.26 -1.89
CA LYS A 173 10.67 7.48 -1.10
C LYS A 173 9.76 7.22 0.10
N VAL A 174 8.77 6.34 -0.06
CA VAL A 174 7.91 5.92 1.05
C VAL A 174 8.72 5.10 2.05
N LYS A 175 9.65 4.27 1.57
CA LYS A 175 10.52 3.47 2.42
C LYS A 175 11.37 4.32 3.39
N GLU A 176 11.76 5.52 2.99
CA GLU A 176 12.53 6.45 3.82
C GLU A 176 11.72 7.02 5.01
N LEU A 177 10.40 6.85 5.01
CA LEU A 177 9.51 7.28 6.09
C LEU A 177 9.39 6.25 7.22
N TYR A 178 9.80 5.01 6.97
CA TYR A 178 9.72 3.87 7.88
C TYR A 178 11.07 3.59 8.54
#